data_68357e04d80159bdc30af2f37e1875ad
#
_entry.id   68357e04d80159bdc30af2f37e1875ad
#
_cell.length_a   1.000
_cell.length_b   1.000
_cell.length_c   1.000
_cell.angle_alpha   90.00
_cell.angle_beta   90.00
_cell.angle_gamma   90.00
#
_symmetry.space_group_name_H-M   'P 1'
#
loop_
_entity.id
_entity.type
_entity.pdbx_description
1 polymer ?
#
loop_
_entity_poly.entity_id
_entity_poly.type
_entity_poly.pdbx_seq_one_letter_code
_entity_poly.pdbx_strand_id
1 'polypeptide(L)'
;PTPPLAPARMHALLDTTTSRREVPGVIVMTGTVSGTPVGAVATDSSVQGGALGVDGCRAITEATEQAVREGCPIIGIWHSGGARLREGVIALDAVARVFAAQTRASGRVPQISVILGPAAGGAAYGPALTDIVILGPQGRIFVTGTDVVRRVTGEDVDLLRLGGPEPHGRRSGVRHLTTDPDAGALW
;
A
#
# COMPACT_ATOMS: atom_id res chain seq x y z
N PRO A 1 -14.19 16.55 1.40
CA PRO A 1 -13.83 16.13 0.05
C PRO A 1 -13.53 14.64 0.04
N THR A 2 -14.11 13.92 -0.91
CA THR A 2 -13.80 12.49 -1.12
C THR A 2 -12.34 12.37 -1.57
N PRO A 3 -11.52 11.51 -0.96
CA PRO A 3 -10.13 11.37 -1.38
C PRO A 3 -10.06 10.90 -2.84
N PRO A 4 -9.06 11.36 -3.61
CA PRO A 4 -8.94 10.99 -5.01
C PRO A 4 -8.79 9.47 -5.15
N LEU A 5 -9.41 8.92 -6.21
CA LEU A 5 -9.35 7.50 -6.54
C LEU A 5 -7.93 7.08 -6.99
N ALA A 6 -7.65 5.79 -6.98
CA ALA A 6 -6.34 5.24 -7.35
C ALA A 6 -5.80 5.73 -8.70
N PRO A 7 -6.60 5.85 -9.79
CA PRO A 7 -6.10 6.39 -11.05
C PRO A 7 -5.56 7.82 -10.94
N ALA A 8 -6.29 8.71 -10.24
CA ALA A 8 -5.87 10.09 -10.06
C ALA A 8 -4.58 10.20 -9.22
N ARG A 9 -4.43 9.36 -8.19
CA ARG A 9 -3.22 9.28 -7.38
C ARG A 9 -1.99 8.84 -8.19
N MET A 10 -2.18 7.84 -9.07
CA MET A 10 -1.11 7.35 -9.94
C MET A 10 -0.68 8.42 -10.96
N HIS A 11 -1.63 9.15 -11.55
CA HIS A 11 -1.32 10.26 -12.44
C HIS A 11 -0.67 11.46 -11.73
N ALA A 12 -0.98 11.68 -10.45
CA ALA A 12 -0.31 12.71 -9.66
C ALA A 12 1.11 12.31 -9.26
N LEU A 13 1.38 10.99 -9.13
CA LEU A 13 2.71 10.49 -8.78
C LEU A 13 3.69 10.53 -9.97
N LEU A 14 3.24 10.16 -11.17
CA LEU A 14 4.12 9.95 -12.32
C LEU A 14 4.16 11.18 -13.23
N ASP A 15 5.37 11.67 -13.54
CA ASP A 15 5.60 12.72 -14.53
C ASP A 15 5.20 12.24 -15.94
N THR A 16 5.56 10.99 -16.25
CA THR A 16 5.21 10.30 -17.50
C THR A 16 4.72 8.90 -17.20
N THR A 17 3.84 8.37 -18.06
CA THR A 17 3.38 6.98 -17.99
C THR A 17 3.86 6.24 -19.24
N THR A 18 4.59 5.16 -19.06
CA THR A 18 5.09 4.32 -20.15
C THR A 18 4.16 3.12 -20.39
N SER A 19 3.62 2.54 -19.32
CA SER A 19 2.65 1.46 -19.41
C SER A 19 1.57 1.57 -18.31
N ARG A 20 0.40 0.99 -18.58
CA ARG A 20 -0.70 0.90 -17.62
C ARG A 20 -1.40 -0.44 -17.75
N ARG A 21 -1.63 -1.11 -16.64
CA ARG A 21 -2.42 -2.33 -16.50
C ARG A 21 -3.36 -2.21 -15.33
N GLU A 22 -4.61 -2.59 -15.52
CA GLU A 22 -5.61 -2.63 -14.47
C GLU A 22 -6.17 -4.04 -14.30
N VAL A 23 -6.33 -4.42 -13.05
CA VAL A 23 -7.07 -5.62 -12.64
C VAL A 23 -8.03 -5.21 -11.52
N PRO A 24 -9.06 -5.99 -11.21
CA PRO A 24 -10.03 -5.60 -10.18
C PRO A 24 -9.38 -5.26 -8.84
N GLY A 25 -9.41 -3.97 -8.47
CA GLY A 25 -8.89 -3.44 -7.21
C GLY A 25 -7.42 -3.07 -7.19
N VAL A 26 -6.68 -3.23 -8.31
CA VAL A 26 -5.26 -2.85 -8.40
C VAL A 26 -4.93 -2.24 -9.75
N ILE A 27 -4.18 -1.15 -9.74
CA ILE A 27 -3.61 -0.50 -10.91
C ILE A 27 -2.09 -0.64 -10.84
N VAL A 28 -1.48 -1.02 -11.94
CA VAL A 28 -0.03 -1.08 -12.12
C VAL A 28 0.35 -0.12 -13.25
N MET A 29 1.36 0.70 -13.02
CA MET A 29 1.93 1.60 -14.03
C MET A 29 3.45 1.53 -13.99
N THR A 30 4.07 1.83 -15.12
CA THR A 30 5.49 2.21 -15.21
C THR A 30 5.58 3.62 -15.77
N GLY A 31 6.59 4.35 -15.36
CA GLY A 31 6.77 5.73 -15.78
C GLY A 31 8.00 6.36 -15.15
N THR A 32 7.98 7.66 -14.97
CA THR A 32 9.08 8.39 -14.31
C THR A 32 8.58 9.23 -13.14
N VAL A 33 9.42 9.41 -12.14
CA VAL A 33 9.28 10.40 -11.06
C VAL A 33 10.57 11.22 -11.04
N SER A 34 10.46 12.52 -11.26
CA SER A 34 11.61 13.43 -11.41
C SER A 34 12.66 12.90 -12.41
N GLY A 35 12.16 12.37 -13.55
CA GLY A 35 12.99 11.78 -14.60
C GLY A 35 13.55 10.38 -14.29
N THR A 36 13.37 9.84 -13.09
CA THR A 36 13.84 8.50 -12.70
C THR A 36 12.78 7.46 -13.08
N PRO A 37 13.13 6.39 -13.83
CA PRO A 37 12.23 5.29 -14.11
C PRO A 37 11.77 4.60 -12.82
N VAL A 38 10.45 4.33 -12.71
CA VAL A 38 9.85 3.65 -11.55
C VAL A 38 8.75 2.68 -11.98
N GLY A 39 8.58 1.61 -11.21
CA GLY A 39 7.35 0.85 -11.17
C GLY A 39 6.41 1.44 -10.11
N ALA A 40 5.10 1.43 -10.36
CA ALA A 40 4.11 1.92 -9.40
C ALA A 40 2.90 0.99 -9.36
N VAL A 41 2.38 0.76 -8.16
CA VAL A 41 1.15 0.00 -7.91
C VAL A 41 0.22 0.79 -7.01
N ALA A 42 -1.08 0.70 -7.22
CA ALA A 42 -2.06 1.33 -6.35
C ALA A 42 -3.24 0.38 -6.10
N THR A 43 -3.68 0.29 -4.84
CA THR A 43 -4.94 -0.37 -4.50
C THR A 43 -6.10 0.60 -4.69
N ASP A 44 -7.16 0.16 -5.35
CA ASP A 44 -8.35 0.98 -5.61
C ASP A 44 -9.45 0.67 -4.61
N SER A 45 -9.65 1.59 -3.68
CA SER A 45 -10.65 1.47 -2.62
C SER A 45 -12.10 1.52 -3.13
N SER A 46 -12.34 1.97 -4.37
CA SER A 46 -13.66 1.93 -4.99
C SER A 46 -14.11 0.49 -5.31
N VAL A 47 -13.16 -0.43 -5.43
CA VAL A 47 -13.41 -1.85 -5.68
C VAL A 47 -13.30 -2.64 -4.37
N GLN A 48 -14.43 -2.96 -3.77
CA GLN A 48 -14.52 -3.75 -2.52
C GLN A 48 -13.61 -3.22 -1.38
N GLY A 49 -13.53 -1.90 -1.23
CA GLY A 49 -12.67 -1.27 -0.21
C GLY A 49 -11.18 -1.50 -0.43
N GLY A 50 -10.75 -1.75 -1.66
CA GLY A 50 -9.36 -2.07 -2.00
C GLY A 50 -8.91 -3.47 -1.56
N ALA A 51 -9.85 -4.39 -1.30
CA ALA A 51 -9.51 -5.75 -0.87
C ALA A 51 -8.66 -6.49 -1.91
N LEU A 52 -7.56 -7.07 -1.45
CA LEU A 52 -6.58 -7.78 -2.26
C LEU A 52 -7.07 -9.19 -2.61
N GLY A 53 -7.47 -9.39 -3.86
CA GLY A 53 -7.78 -10.69 -4.44
C GLY A 53 -6.59 -11.29 -5.18
N VAL A 54 -6.76 -12.50 -5.70
CA VAL A 54 -5.71 -13.26 -6.39
C VAL A 54 -5.11 -12.48 -7.57
N ASP A 55 -5.96 -11.87 -8.43
CA ASP A 55 -5.48 -11.12 -9.59
C ASP A 55 -4.72 -9.85 -9.21
N GLY A 56 -5.21 -9.13 -8.19
CA GLY A 56 -4.53 -7.94 -7.67
C GLY A 56 -3.16 -8.28 -7.06
N CYS A 57 -3.09 -9.33 -6.24
CA CYS A 57 -1.84 -9.79 -5.66
C CYS A 57 -0.84 -10.26 -6.72
N ARG A 58 -1.32 -10.98 -7.75
CA ARG A 58 -0.47 -11.38 -8.88
C ARG A 58 0.09 -10.17 -9.61
N ALA A 59 -0.74 -9.16 -9.89
CA ALA A 59 -0.28 -7.95 -10.56
C ALA A 59 0.77 -7.19 -9.73
N ILE A 60 0.61 -7.09 -8.41
CA ILE A 60 1.60 -6.49 -7.50
C ILE A 60 2.90 -7.30 -7.49
N THR A 61 2.81 -8.63 -7.41
CA THR A 61 3.98 -9.53 -7.44
C THR A 61 4.78 -9.36 -8.73
N GLU A 62 4.11 -9.42 -9.88
CA GLU A 62 4.71 -9.24 -11.21
C GLU A 62 5.38 -7.88 -11.37
N ALA A 63 4.71 -6.80 -10.90
CA ALA A 63 5.26 -5.45 -10.93
C ALA A 63 6.52 -5.32 -10.07
N THR A 64 6.53 -5.91 -8.87
CA THR A 64 7.69 -5.93 -7.98
C THR A 64 8.86 -6.69 -8.62
N GLU A 65 8.59 -7.85 -9.19
CA GLU A 65 9.61 -8.66 -9.89
C GLU A 65 10.13 -7.96 -11.16
N GLN A 66 9.28 -7.23 -11.87
CA GLN A 66 9.69 -6.42 -13.01
C GLN A 66 10.63 -5.28 -12.58
N ALA A 67 10.28 -4.53 -11.52
CA ALA A 67 11.13 -3.48 -10.98
C ALA A 67 12.51 -4.01 -10.59
N VAL A 68 12.58 -5.22 -10.00
CA VAL A 68 13.86 -5.89 -9.69
C VAL A 68 14.65 -6.23 -10.95
N ARG A 69 14.01 -6.74 -12.01
CA ARG A 69 14.70 -7.04 -13.28
C ARG A 69 15.22 -5.79 -13.97
N GLU A 70 14.48 -4.70 -13.89
CA GLU A 70 14.82 -3.41 -14.51
C GLU A 70 15.75 -2.56 -13.64
N GLY A 71 15.98 -2.94 -12.38
CA GLY A 71 16.81 -2.20 -11.44
C GLY A 71 16.21 -0.84 -11.05
N CYS A 72 14.90 -0.68 -11.10
CA CYS A 72 14.21 0.57 -10.79
C CYS A 72 13.42 0.49 -9.47
N PRO A 73 13.18 1.62 -8.79
CA PRO A 73 12.33 1.66 -7.59
C PRO A 73 10.91 1.18 -7.87
N ILE A 74 10.26 0.62 -6.84
CA ILE A 74 8.82 0.30 -6.85
C ILE A 74 8.09 1.13 -5.80
N ILE A 75 7.01 1.80 -6.19
CA ILE A 75 6.21 2.65 -5.33
C ILE A 75 4.81 2.05 -5.19
N GLY A 76 4.38 1.77 -3.96
CA GLY A 76 3.04 1.28 -3.66
C GLY A 76 2.16 2.36 -3.03
N ILE A 77 0.97 2.63 -3.58
CA ILE A 77 -0.05 3.51 -2.98
C ILE A 77 -1.14 2.62 -2.39
N TRP A 78 -1.31 2.70 -1.08
CA TRP A 78 -2.18 1.78 -0.36
C TRP A 78 -3.42 2.44 0.23
N HIS A 79 -4.56 1.83 -0.04
CA HIS A 79 -5.84 2.06 0.60
C HIS A 79 -6.64 0.76 0.47
N SER A 80 -6.53 -0.14 1.46
CA SER A 80 -6.99 -1.51 1.32
C SER A 80 -7.49 -2.09 2.64
N GLY A 81 -8.63 -2.75 2.58
CA GLY A 81 -9.21 -3.51 3.70
C GLY A 81 -8.51 -4.85 4.01
N GLY A 82 -7.45 -5.21 3.28
CA GLY A 82 -6.75 -6.48 3.45
C GLY A 82 -7.10 -7.52 2.40
N ALA A 83 -6.90 -8.80 2.72
CA ALA A 83 -7.19 -9.90 1.82
C ALA A 83 -8.69 -10.01 1.51
N ARG A 84 -9.04 -10.35 0.27
CA ARG A 84 -10.41 -10.58 -0.16
C ARG A 84 -10.92 -11.92 0.37
N LEU A 85 -11.49 -11.91 1.57
CA LEU A 85 -11.89 -13.13 2.30
C LEU A 85 -12.89 -14.02 1.56
N ARG A 86 -13.67 -13.47 0.61
CA ARG A 86 -14.60 -14.25 -0.22
C ARG A 86 -13.90 -15.24 -1.15
N GLU A 87 -12.63 -15.01 -1.47
CA GLU A 87 -11.80 -15.93 -2.25
C GLU A 87 -11.15 -17.03 -1.39
N GLY A 88 -11.38 -17.01 -0.08
CA GLY A 88 -10.90 -18.03 0.84
C GLY A 88 -9.38 -18.06 0.99
N VAL A 89 -8.85 -19.26 1.24
CA VAL A 89 -7.42 -19.48 1.49
C VAL A 89 -6.53 -19.11 0.30
N ILE A 90 -7.07 -19.13 -0.92
CA ILE A 90 -6.32 -18.75 -2.14
C ILE A 90 -5.92 -17.28 -2.11
N ALA A 91 -6.77 -16.40 -1.55
CA ALA A 91 -6.40 -15.00 -1.36
C ALA A 91 -5.26 -14.84 -0.35
N LEU A 92 -5.21 -15.65 0.69
CA LEU A 92 -4.12 -15.63 1.67
C LEU A 92 -2.80 -16.09 1.05
N ASP A 93 -2.81 -17.16 0.23
CA ASP A 93 -1.64 -17.58 -0.54
C ASP A 93 -1.17 -16.47 -1.49
N ALA A 94 -2.10 -15.81 -2.19
CA ALA A 94 -1.78 -14.73 -3.10
C ALA A 94 -1.13 -13.53 -2.37
N VAL A 95 -1.62 -13.14 -1.19
CA VAL A 95 -1.00 -12.10 -0.34
C VAL A 95 0.39 -12.55 0.13
N ALA A 96 0.57 -13.81 0.51
CA ALA A 96 1.88 -14.34 0.89
C ALA A 96 2.90 -14.27 -0.26
N ARG A 97 2.46 -14.44 -1.52
CA ARG A 97 3.33 -14.25 -2.70
C ARG A 97 3.78 -12.79 -2.89
N VAL A 98 2.91 -11.82 -2.57
CA VAL A 98 3.30 -10.40 -2.53
C VAL A 98 4.42 -10.19 -1.51
N PHE A 99 4.27 -10.70 -0.28
CA PHE A 99 5.32 -10.60 0.75
C PHE A 99 6.63 -11.26 0.30
N ALA A 100 6.54 -12.44 -0.30
CA ALA A 100 7.71 -13.14 -0.84
C ALA A 100 8.41 -12.34 -1.95
N ALA A 101 7.67 -11.64 -2.81
CA ALA A 101 8.26 -10.78 -3.84
C ALA A 101 8.94 -9.55 -3.20
N GLN A 102 8.28 -8.90 -2.25
CA GLN A 102 8.85 -7.76 -1.53
C GLN A 102 10.12 -8.12 -0.76
N THR A 103 10.13 -9.26 -0.06
CA THR A 103 11.34 -9.71 0.67
C THR A 103 12.48 -10.08 -0.29
N ARG A 104 12.20 -10.65 -1.47
CA ARG A 104 13.22 -10.88 -2.50
C ARG A 104 13.74 -9.59 -3.14
N ALA A 105 12.92 -8.54 -3.21
CA ALA A 105 13.29 -7.23 -3.72
C ALA A 105 14.10 -6.39 -2.73
N SER A 106 14.00 -6.70 -1.42
CA SER A 106 14.70 -6.00 -0.35
C SER A 106 16.22 -6.00 -0.57
N GLY A 107 16.83 -4.82 -0.50
CA GLY A 107 18.26 -4.63 -0.74
C GLY A 107 18.66 -4.66 -2.22
N ARG A 108 17.72 -4.87 -3.15
CA ARG A 108 17.99 -4.91 -4.60
C ARG A 108 17.48 -3.67 -5.32
N VAL A 109 16.28 -3.23 -4.98
CA VAL A 109 15.67 -1.99 -5.48
C VAL A 109 14.97 -1.28 -4.34
N PRO A 110 14.90 0.06 -4.34
CA PRO A 110 14.12 0.81 -3.35
C PRO A 110 12.63 0.47 -3.44
N GLN A 111 12.04 0.17 -2.29
CA GLN A 111 10.61 -0.08 -2.14
C GLN A 111 9.99 1.01 -1.27
N ILE A 112 9.05 1.75 -1.82
CA ILE A 112 8.41 2.88 -1.15
C ILE A 112 6.91 2.62 -1.03
N SER A 113 6.37 2.74 0.17
CA SER A 113 4.92 2.63 0.41
C SER A 113 4.34 3.96 0.86
N VAL A 114 3.27 4.38 0.20
CA VAL A 114 2.50 5.58 0.51
C VAL A 114 1.10 5.15 0.95
N ILE A 115 0.75 5.40 2.19
CA ILE A 115 -0.53 4.99 2.78
C ILE A 115 -1.43 6.23 2.90
N LEU A 116 -2.48 6.28 2.08
CA LEU A 116 -3.39 7.42 1.96
C LEU A 116 -4.80 7.16 2.52
N GLY A 117 -5.02 5.98 3.04
CA GLY A 117 -6.26 5.54 3.68
C GLY A 117 -5.98 4.36 4.60
N PRO A 118 -7.00 3.61 5.03
CA PRO A 118 -6.79 2.38 5.79
C PRO A 118 -5.97 1.34 5.01
N ALA A 119 -5.01 0.74 5.69
CA ALA A 119 -4.26 -0.43 5.25
C ALA A 119 -4.34 -1.48 6.35
N ALA A 120 -5.21 -2.49 6.17
CA ALA A 120 -5.59 -3.43 7.21
C ALA A 120 -5.14 -4.87 6.88
N GLY A 121 -4.91 -5.68 7.91
CA GLY A 121 -4.58 -7.10 7.77
C GLY A 121 -3.38 -7.31 6.85
N GLY A 122 -3.52 -8.14 5.81
CA GLY A 122 -2.45 -8.39 4.83
C GLY A 122 -1.93 -7.13 4.14
N ALA A 123 -2.78 -6.12 3.94
CA ALA A 123 -2.36 -4.83 3.39
C ALA A 123 -1.62 -3.93 4.39
N ALA A 124 -1.54 -4.30 5.65
CA ALA A 124 -0.69 -3.63 6.64
C ALA A 124 0.74 -4.19 6.60
N TYR A 125 0.89 -5.49 6.41
CA TYR A 125 2.20 -6.14 6.37
C TYR A 125 3.01 -5.76 5.13
N GLY A 126 2.39 -5.76 3.94
CA GLY A 126 3.07 -5.41 2.70
C GLY A 126 3.82 -4.08 2.79
N PRO A 127 3.15 -2.96 3.09
CA PRO A 127 3.82 -1.67 3.30
C PRO A 127 4.90 -1.70 4.37
N ALA A 128 4.67 -2.39 5.50
CA ALA A 128 5.65 -2.48 6.59
C ALA A 128 6.93 -3.26 6.22
N LEU A 129 6.91 -4.05 5.16
CA LEU A 129 8.08 -4.77 4.63
C LEU A 129 8.91 -3.92 3.65
N THR A 130 8.45 -2.72 3.28
CA THR A 130 9.15 -1.85 2.34
C THR A 130 10.17 -0.95 3.05
N ASP A 131 11.12 -0.38 2.28
CA ASP A 131 12.24 0.38 2.83
C ASP A 131 11.80 1.74 3.39
N ILE A 132 10.81 2.38 2.74
CA ILE A 132 10.29 3.69 3.16
C ILE A 132 8.77 3.64 3.22
N VAL A 133 8.22 4.02 4.37
CA VAL A 133 6.79 4.13 4.60
C VAL A 133 6.40 5.59 4.85
N ILE A 134 5.59 6.12 3.95
CA ILE A 134 5.03 7.47 4.02
C ILE A 134 3.56 7.35 4.43
N LEU A 135 3.20 7.92 5.56
CA LEU A 135 1.83 7.85 6.08
C LEU A 135 1.16 9.22 5.95
N GLY A 136 0.16 9.30 5.09
CA GLY A 136 -0.65 10.51 4.95
C GLY A 136 -1.55 10.77 6.17
N PRO A 137 -2.14 11.96 6.29
CA PRO A 137 -2.99 12.33 7.44
C PRO A 137 -4.19 11.39 7.62
N GLN A 138 -4.72 10.84 6.53
CA GLN A 138 -5.81 9.85 6.52
C GLN A 138 -5.29 8.41 6.50
N GLY A 139 -3.97 8.21 6.42
CA GLY A 139 -3.33 6.90 6.44
C GLY A 139 -3.48 6.21 7.79
N ARG A 140 -3.78 4.92 7.76
CA ARG A 140 -3.91 4.06 8.94
C ARG A 140 -3.33 2.69 8.62
N ILE A 141 -2.43 2.20 9.45
CA ILE A 141 -1.87 0.85 9.35
C ILE A 141 -2.26 0.09 10.60
N PHE A 142 -2.95 -1.03 10.46
CA PHE A 142 -3.31 -1.89 11.60
C PHE A 142 -3.55 -3.33 11.14
N VAL A 143 -3.12 -4.28 11.97
CA VAL A 143 -3.27 -5.71 11.67
C VAL A 143 -4.73 -6.13 11.81
N THR A 144 -5.43 -5.58 12.81
CA THR A 144 -6.83 -5.89 13.08
C THR A 144 -7.58 -4.61 13.52
N GLY A 145 -8.91 -4.60 13.30
CA GLY A 145 -9.75 -3.44 13.64
C GLY A 145 -9.96 -3.27 15.14
N THR A 146 -10.46 -2.08 15.51
CA THR A 146 -10.71 -1.66 16.90
C THR A 146 -11.66 -2.60 17.65
N ASP A 147 -12.65 -3.17 16.96
CA ASP A 147 -13.60 -4.12 17.58
C ASP A 147 -12.94 -5.41 18.04
N VAL A 148 -11.97 -5.91 17.28
CA VAL A 148 -11.20 -7.10 17.65
C VAL A 148 -10.24 -6.75 18.80
N VAL A 149 -9.57 -5.61 18.75
CA VAL A 149 -8.72 -5.12 19.85
C VAL A 149 -9.54 -5.07 21.15
N ARG A 150 -10.70 -4.41 21.13
CA ARG A 150 -11.57 -4.33 22.30
C ARG A 150 -12.00 -5.70 22.85
N ARG A 151 -12.33 -6.64 21.96
CA ARG A 151 -12.75 -8.00 22.38
C ARG A 151 -11.62 -8.82 22.97
N VAL A 152 -10.40 -8.65 22.47
CA VAL A 152 -9.26 -9.48 22.86
C VAL A 152 -8.48 -8.87 24.03
N THR A 153 -8.26 -7.56 24.03
CA THR A 153 -7.42 -6.88 25.03
C THR A 153 -8.24 -6.08 26.05
N GLY A 154 -9.51 -5.81 25.76
CA GLY A 154 -10.36 -4.92 26.58
C GLY A 154 -10.09 -3.43 26.33
N GLU A 155 -9.14 -3.07 25.46
CA GLU A 155 -8.78 -1.69 25.16
C GLU A 155 -9.83 -1.02 24.26
N ASP A 156 -10.28 0.16 24.66
CA ASP A 156 -11.12 1.01 23.79
C ASP A 156 -10.24 2.06 23.10
N VAL A 157 -9.95 1.81 21.83
CA VAL A 157 -9.05 2.63 21.03
C VAL A 157 -9.70 2.96 19.69
N ASP A 158 -9.59 4.21 19.24
CA ASP A 158 -10.00 4.60 17.89
C ASP A 158 -8.94 4.24 16.84
N LEU A 159 -9.34 4.26 15.56
CA LEU A 159 -8.45 3.89 14.45
C LEU A 159 -7.22 4.81 14.32
N LEU A 160 -7.31 6.07 14.77
CA LEU A 160 -6.21 7.02 14.69
C LEU A 160 -5.15 6.70 15.76
N ARG A 161 -5.61 6.39 16.96
CA ARG A 161 -4.73 5.98 18.07
C ARG A 161 -4.17 4.57 17.88
N LEU A 162 -4.90 3.69 17.19
CA LEU A 162 -4.46 2.33 16.89
C LEU A 162 -3.39 2.31 15.80
N GLY A 163 -3.64 2.98 14.67
CA GLY A 163 -2.82 2.81 13.47
C GLY A 163 -2.52 4.10 12.70
N GLY A 164 -2.70 5.26 13.30
CA GLY A 164 -2.45 6.54 12.66
C GLY A 164 -0.97 6.94 12.61
N PRO A 165 -0.68 8.13 12.05
CA PRO A 165 0.70 8.60 11.91
C PRO A 165 1.45 8.76 13.24
N GLU A 166 0.77 9.18 14.30
CA GLU A 166 1.42 9.44 15.59
C GLU A 166 1.94 8.15 16.26
N PRO A 167 1.13 7.08 16.50
CA PRO A 167 1.64 5.86 17.09
C PRO A 167 2.72 5.19 16.22
N HIS A 168 2.60 5.21 14.90
CA HIS A 168 3.60 4.61 14.03
C HIS A 168 4.89 5.42 13.90
N GLY A 169 4.85 6.71 14.14
CA GLY A 169 6.05 7.53 14.15
C GLY A 169 6.80 7.56 15.50
N ARG A 170 6.06 7.42 16.63
CA ARG A 170 6.66 7.57 17.96
C ARG A 170 6.89 6.26 18.70
N ARG A 171 6.14 5.21 18.37
CA ARG A 171 6.17 3.95 19.13
C ARG A 171 6.66 2.77 18.30
N SER A 172 6.00 2.48 17.14
CA SER A 172 6.37 1.30 16.34
C SER A 172 7.52 1.54 15.37
N GLY A 173 7.76 2.79 14.95
CA GLY A 173 8.78 3.11 13.96
C GLY A 173 8.42 2.70 12.52
N VAL A 174 7.22 2.17 12.26
CA VAL A 174 6.79 1.77 10.91
C VAL A 174 6.66 2.96 9.96
N ARG A 175 6.24 4.12 10.47
CA ARG A 175 6.20 5.34 9.68
C ARG A 175 7.56 6.03 9.67
N HIS A 176 8.13 6.25 8.48
CA HIS A 176 9.34 7.03 8.28
C HIS A 176 9.04 8.52 8.02
N LEU A 177 8.07 8.79 7.14
CA LEU A 177 7.70 10.15 6.75
C LEU A 177 6.19 10.38 6.85
N THR A 178 5.77 11.64 6.95
CA THR A 178 4.38 12.08 6.79
C THR A 178 4.27 12.99 5.58
N THR A 179 3.12 12.95 4.88
CA THR A 179 2.77 14.00 3.93
C THR A 179 2.20 15.20 4.67
N ASP A 180 2.42 16.40 4.13
CA ASP A 180 1.77 17.61 4.64
C ASP A 180 0.25 17.51 4.43
N PRO A 181 -0.60 17.83 5.45
CA PRO A 181 -2.05 17.86 5.29
C PRO A 181 -2.54 18.79 4.18
N ASP A 182 -1.84 19.91 3.97
CA ASP A 182 -2.19 20.93 3.00
C ASP A 182 -1.63 20.63 1.59
N ALA A 183 -0.64 19.77 1.52
CA ALA A 183 -0.07 19.34 0.26
C ALA A 183 -0.94 18.30 -0.42
N GLY A 184 -2.20 18.31 -0.54
CA GLY A 184 -3.13 17.34 -1.16
C GLY A 184 -2.56 16.43 -2.28
N ALA A 185 -1.27 16.28 -2.33
CA ALA A 185 -0.43 15.72 -3.36
C ALA A 185 0.64 14.79 -2.77
N LEU A 186 0.94 13.78 -3.54
CA LEU A 186 2.08 12.88 -3.43
C LEU A 186 3.36 13.61 -3.89
N TRP A 187 3.92 14.49 -3.06
CA TRP A 187 5.23 15.12 -3.28
C TRP A 187 6.22 14.70 -2.20
#